data_fe7690d40ee0a34b706d84a3aa8edd12
#
_entry.id   fe7690d40ee0a34b706d84a3aa8edd12
#
_cell.length_a   1.000
_cell.length_b   1.000
_cell.length_c   1.000
_cell.angle_alpha   90.00
_cell.angle_beta   90.00
_cell.angle_gamma   90.00
#
_symmetry.space_group_name_H-M   'P 1'
#
loop_
_entity.id
_entity.type
_entity.pdbx_description
1 polymer ?
#
loop_
_entity_poly.entity_id
_entity_poly.type
_entity_poly.pdbx_seq_one_letter_code
_entity_poly.pdbx_strand_id
1 'polypeptide(L)'
;MRLHPRYRAYRWCESDAVLEFASDFAELLDVAVRVGDTVVSQRTPPWKLTTEEQLDWCRERFGFEALGIIPLESSSTDVTGLAFVLPYTSRPGYRTGDRIYSKGMLVADTNDLIVPRWAFFCRAVIDSGALPLTAAREGLQESRALEFARKRIGFRLLSELILVHGMYPDIYQDIIALHADGLKALAVHESDVRDLLRSTLPYDTTTGRHTIQQLLESHGPVPYVRDSDTYLALCDVAAHAGVLLVNASGLHEAELLHLVDNGEDAHFREVTAHDVIALSDPVPLADHRAAALVAKAGQALHDEGIAVRVSSFEPTDRPVLWWPAGEPDARGVLVLNASSTAVKRLLDAPADADVTAPLHALYVTALLLGRVPPTDAHVALLRTAVTDLIETP
;
A
#
# COMPACT_ATOMS: atom_id res chain seq x y z
N MET A 1 45.28 15.05 -36.03
CA MET A 1 44.29 14.47 -36.94
C MET A 1 43.12 15.45 -37.05
N ARG A 2 42.70 15.82 -38.25
CA ARG A 2 41.54 16.73 -38.45
C ARG A 2 40.41 15.90 -39.04
N LEU A 3 39.28 15.82 -38.34
CA LEU A 3 38.08 15.10 -38.80
C LEU A 3 37.07 16.07 -39.34
N HIS A 4 36.37 15.69 -40.42
CA HIS A 4 35.28 16.49 -40.97
C HIS A 4 33.97 15.74 -40.75
N PRO A 5 32.93 16.43 -40.22
CA PRO A 5 31.64 15.79 -39.98
C PRO A 5 30.94 15.44 -41.28
N ARG A 6 30.11 14.40 -41.28
CA ARG A 6 29.19 14.09 -42.38
C ARG A 6 28.11 15.16 -42.44
N TYR A 7 27.55 15.41 -43.63
CA TYR A 7 26.60 16.49 -43.91
C TYR A 7 25.46 16.65 -42.90
N ARG A 8 24.95 15.58 -42.31
CA ARG A 8 23.87 15.63 -41.31
C ARG A 8 24.38 15.72 -39.85
N ALA A 9 25.68 15.70 -39.64
CA ALA A 9 26.27 15.67 -38.29
C ALA A 9 26.92 17.01 -37.88
N TYR A 10 26.73 18.07 -38.64
CA TYR A 10 27.33 19.38 -38.33
C TYR A 10 26.90 19.95 -36.98
N ARG A 11 25.60 19.76 -36.60
CA ARG A 11 25.09 20.21 -35.31
C ARG A 11 25.82 19.62 -34.11
N TRP A 12 26.36 18.40 -34.24
CA TRP A 12 27.14 17.74 -33.18
C TRP A 12 28.56 18.27 -33.03
N CYS A 13 28.97 19.16 -33.96
CA CYS A 13 30.27 19.81 -33.94
C CYS A 13 30.17 21.29 -33.56
N GLU A 14 28.99 21.77 -33.23
CA GLU A 14 28.80 23.09 -32.63
C GLU A 14 29.38 23.11 -31.22
N SER A 15 30.02 24.23 -30.83
CA SER A 15 30.74 24.32 -29.55
C SER A 15 29.86 23.98 -28.36
N ASP A 16 28.60 24.42 -28.35
CA ASP A 16 27.68 24.19 -27.25
C ASP A 16 27.30 22.69 -27.13
N ALA A 17 27.02 22.05 -28.26
CA ALA A 17 26.73 20.60 -28.29
C ALA A 17 27.94 19.76 -27.86
N VAL A 18 29.15 20.12 -28.31
CA VAL A 18 30.38 19.44 -27.89
C VAL A 18 30.63 19.67 -26.40
N LEU A 19 30.38 20.87 -25.87
CA LEU A 19 30.53 21.20 -24.47
C LEU A 19 29.57 20.37 -23.61
N GLU A 20 28.31 20.31 -24.00
CA GLU A 20 27.26 19.53 -23.34
C GLU A 20 27.62 18.05 -23.28
N PHE A 21 27.93 17.42 -24.43
CA PHE A 21 28.31 16.00 -24.48
C PHE A 21 29.57 15.71 -23.68
N ALA A 22 30.62 16.52 -23.86
CA ALA A 22 31.88 16.30 -23.15
C ALA A 22 31.69 16.46 -21.64
N SER A 23 30.89 17.43 -21.20
CA SER A 23 30.55 17.63 -19.80
C SER A 23 29.78 16.44 -19.24
N ASP A 24 28.85 15.86 -20.02
CA ASP A 24 28.01 14.75 -19.57
C ASP A 24 28.80 13.43 -19.43
N PHE A 25 29.67 13.16 -20.42
CA PHE A 25 30.42 11.90 -20.46
C PHE A 25 31.73 11.93 -19.62
N ALA A 26 32.37 13.08 -19.48
CA ALA A 26 33.72 13.18 -18.91
C ALA A 26 33.77 13.83 -17.52
N GLU A 27 32.63 14.23 -16.93
CA GLU A 27 32.62 15.06 -15.72
C GLU A 27 33.41 14.48 -14.54
N LEU A 28 33.44 13.16 -14.37
CA LEU A 28 34.11 12.50 -13.25
C LEU A 28 35.47 11.93 -13.62
N LEU A 29 35.95 12.16 -14.85
CA LEU A 29 37.31 11.71 -15.22
C LEU A 29 38.39 12.45 -14.43
N ASP A 30 39.42 11.72 -13.95
CA ASP A 30 40.55 12.27 -13.22
C ASP A 30 41.49 13.11 -14.12
N VAL A 31 41.41 12.91 -15.44
CA VAL A 31 42.20 13.64 -16.43
C VAL A 31 41.50 14.89 -16.92
N ALA A 32 42.25 15.98 -17.14
CA ALA A 32 41.64 17.22 -17.64
C ALA A 32 41.20 17.07 -19.10
N VAL A 33 39.88 17.13 -19.32
CA VAL A 33 39.25 17.20 -20.64
C VAL A 33 38.83 18.65 -20.88
N ARG A 34 39.24 19.23 -22.01
CA ARG A 34 38.95 20.63 -22.34
C ARG A 34 38.12 20.71 -23.64
N VAL A 35 37.15 21.58 -23.62
CA VAL A 35 36.41 22.02 -24.81
C VAL A 35 36.64 23.52 -24.94
N GLY A 36 37.44 23.94 -25.92
CA GLY A 36 37.96 25.28 -25.95
C GLY A 36 38.81 25.60 -24.69
N ASP A 37 38.45 26.64 -23.96
CA ASP A 37 39.10 27.05 -22.72
C ASP A 37 38.44 26.45 -21.46
N THR A 38 37.33 25.76 -21.61
CA THR A 38 36.54 25.19 -20.49
C THR A 38 37.01 23.80 -20.15
N VAL A 39 37.35 23.53 -18.87
CA VAL A 39 37.56 22.18 -18.34
C VAL A 39 36.19 21.58 -17.99
N VAL A 40 35.89 20.41 -18.55
CA VAL A 40 34.57 19.74 -18.41
C VAL A 40 34.65 18.50 -17.52
N SER A 41 35.83 18.12 -17.10
CA SER A 41 36.10 16.96 -16.22
C SER A 41 36.59 17.37 -14.83
N GLN A 42 37.02 16.41 -14.04
CA GLN A 42 37.57 16.57 -12.69
C GLN A 42 36.58 17.15 -11.67
N ARG A 43 35.26 16.93 -11.85
CA ARG A 43 34.29 17.26 -10.83
C ARG A 43 34.37 16.27 -9.68
N THR A 44 34.11 16.74 -8.48
CA THR A 44 34.01 15.86 -7.30
C THR A 44 32.86 14.91 -7.47
N PRO A 45 33.09 13.58 -7.38
CA PRO A 45 31.99 12.60 -7.47
C PRO A 45 30.92 12.81 -6.39
N PRO A 46 29.63 12.59 -6.69
CA PRO A 46 28.53 12.89 -5.77
C PRO A 46 28.63 12.13 -4.43
N TRP A 47 29.19 10.93 -4.41
CA TRP A 47 29.41 10.17 -3.16
C TRP A 47 30.50 10.72 -2.26
N LYS A 48 31.27 11.73 -2.68
CA LYS A 48 32.25 12.46 -1.88
C LYS A 48 31.78 13.83 -1.42
N LEU A 49 30.60 14.25 -1.84
CA LEU A 49 29.96 15.51 -1.48
C LEU A 49 29.26 15.42 -0.12
N THR A 50 28.97 16.56 0.47
CA THR A 50 28.06 16.66 1.63
C THR A 50 26.61 16.32 1.22
N THR A 51 25.75 15.98 2.18
CA THR A 51 24.35 15.65 1.90
C THR A 51 23.61 16.76 1.16
N GLU A 52 23.86 18.03 1.50
CA GLU A 52 23.26 19.18 0.84
C GLU A 52 23.72 19.27 -0.64
N GLU A 53 25.03 19.16 -0.88
CA GLU A 53 25.59 19.14 -2.22
C GLU A 53 25.14 17.92 -3.04
N GLN A 54 24.87 16.77 -2.41
CA GLN A 54 24.30 15.58 -3.07
C GLN A 54 22.89 15.84 -3.54
N LEU A 55 22.04 16.52 -2.73
CA LEU A 55 20.70 16.92 -3.12
C LEU A 55 20.73 17.93 -4.27
N ASP A 56 21.64 18.89 -4.24
CA ASP A 56 21.82 19.85 -5.34
C ASP A 56 22.26 19.14 -6.63
N TRP A 57 23.19 18.20 -6.52
CA TRP A 57 23.61 17.36 -7.65
C TRP A 57 22.43 16.55 -8.23
N CYS A 58 21.58 15.97 -7.37
CA CYS A 58 20.39 15.25 -7.78
C CYS A 58 19.44 16.16 -8.55
N ARG A 59 19.19 17.36 -8.04
CA ARG A 59 18.33 18.38 -8.70
C ARG A 59 18.91 18.81 -10.04
N GLU A 60 20.23 19.03 -10.12
CA GLU A 60 20.89 19.43 -11.38
C GLU A 60 20.85 18.31 -12.43
N ARG A 61 21.12 17.06 -12.04
CA ARG A 61 21.33 15.95 -12.98
C ARG A 61 20.09 15.10 -13.24
N PHE A 62 19.26 14.89 -12.23
CA PHE A 62 18.05 14.08 -12.35
C PHE A 62 16.77 14.91 -12.43
N GLY A 63 16.82 16.20 -12.10
CA GLY A 63 15.68 17.13 -12.22
C GLY A 63 14.62 16.96 -11.12
N PHE A 64 14.94 16.33 -10.00
CA PHE A 64 14.03 16.19 -8.88
C PHE A 64 14.73 16.36 -7.52
N GLU A 65 13.96 16.68 -6.50
CA GLU A 65 14.40 16.73 -5.11
C GLU A 65 14.15 15.36 -4.45
N ALA A 66 15.20 14.68 -4.05
CA ALA A 66 15.09 13.32 -3.52
C ALA A 66 14.46 13.32 -2.10
N LEU A 67 13.60 12.33 -1.81
CA LEU A 67 13.09 12.07 -0.46
C LEU A 67 14.16 11.54 0.49
N GLY A 68 15.18 10.89 -0.05
CA GLY A 68 16.29 10.34 0.71
C GLY A 68 17.43 9.91 -0.20
N ILE A 69 18.60 9.72 0.40
CA ILE A 69 19.84 9.31 -0.28
C ILE A 69 20.31 8.02 0.35
N ILE A 70 20.60 7.01 -0.48
CA ILE A 70 21.10 5.71 -0.06
C ILE A 70 22.52 5.51 -0.61
N PRO A 71 23.55 5.40 0.26
CA PRO A 71 24.91 5.09 -0.19
C PRO A 71 25.03 3.67 -0.75
N LEU A 72 25.65 3.52 -1.92
CA LEU A 72 25.83 2.25 -2.64
C LEU A 72 27.30 1.83 -2.67
N GLU A 73 27.94 1.72 -1.51
CA GLU A 73 29.33 1.31 -1.43
C GLU A 73 29.47 -0.21 -1.28
N SER A 74 30.38 -0.79 -2.06
CA SER A 74 30.76 -2.19 -1.95
C SER A 74 32.23 -2.39 -2.31
N SER A 75 33.07 -2.51 -1.30
CA SER A 75 34.52 -2.78 -1.48
C SER A 75 34.81 -4.10 -2.18
N SER A 76 33.92 -5.09 -2.11
CA SER A 76 34.09 -6.39 -2.75
C SER A 76 33.82 -6.39 -4.25
N THR A 77 33.17 -5.34 -4.79
CA THR A 77 32.79 -5.23 -6.21
C THR A 77 33.35 -3.97 -6.85
N ASP A 78 34.16 -3.18 -6.15
CA ASP A 78 34.65 -1.88 -6.60
C ASP A 78 33.53 -0.98 -7.12
N VAL A 79 32.36 -1.05 -6.46
CA VAL A 79 31.19 -0.23 -6.75
C VAL A 79 31.10 0.87 -5.72
N THR A 80 31.02 2.11 -6.19
CA THR A 80 30.75 3.28 -5.36
C THR A 80 29.64 4.11 -6.00
N GLY A 81 28.73 4.65 -5.20
CA GLY A 81 27.62 5.42 -5.76
C GLY A 81 26.59 5.83 -4.73
N LEU A 82 25.50 6.41 -5.23
CA LEU A 82 24.33 6.84 -4.46
C LEU A 82 23.06 6.41 -5.18
N ALA A 83 22.02 6.12 -4.42
CA ALA A 83 20.65 6.05 -4.94
C ALA A 83 19.79 7.16 -4.30
N PHE A 84 19.08 7.88 -5.12
CA PHE A 84 18.17 8.98 -4.75
C PHE A 84 16.74 8.49 -4.83
N VAL A 85 16.01 8.55 -3.70
CA VAL A 85 14.61 8.11 -3.62
C VAL A 85 13.70 9.11 -4.32
N LEU A 86 12.83 8.63 -5.20
CA LEU A 86 11.95 9.47 -6.03
C LEU A 86 10.84 10.12 -5.18
N PRO A 87 10.54 11.42 -5.40
CA PRO A 87 9.46 12.14 -4.74
C PRO A 87 8.10 11.96 -5.45
N TYR A 88 7.99 11.03 -6.38
CA TYR A 88 6.78 10.75 -7.14
C TYR A 88 6.63 9.27 -7.44
N THR A 89 5.40 8.84 -7.66
CA THR A 89 5.07 7.43 -7.96
C THR A 89 5.72 6.99 -9.27
N SER A 90 6.40 5.85 -9.22
CA SER A 90 7.00 5.18 -10.37
C SER A 90 6.45 3.75 -10.49
N ARG A 91 6.52 3.16 -11.69
CA ARG A 91 5.99 1.82 -11.95
C ARG A 91 7.09 0.77 -11.91
N PRO A 92 6.84 -0.41 -11.29
CA PRO A 92 7.74 -1.56 -11.39
C PRO A 92 8.05 -1.92 -12.84
N GLY A 93 9.30 -2.31 -13.09
CA GLY A 93 9.76 -2.72 -14.42
C GLY A 93 10.11 -1.57 -15.38
N TYR A 94 9.79 -0.33 -15.03
CA TYR A 94 10.18 0.84 -15.83
C TYR A 94 11.24 1.64 -15.11
N ARG A 95 12.51 1.37 -15.43
CA ARG A 95 13.67 2.04 -14.85
C ARG A 95 14.46 2.76 -15.92
N THR A 96 14.53 4.08 -15.84
CA THR A 96 15.30 4.93 -16.76
C THR A 96 16.02 6.01 -16.00
N GLY A 97 17.14 6.51 -16.54
CA GLY A 97 17.85 7.67 -16.02
C GLY A 97 18.85 7.37 -14.90
N ASP A 98 19.28 6.12 -14.73
CA ASP A 98 20.47 5.83 -13.90
C ASP A 98 21.72 6.31 -14.64
N ARG A 99 22.73 6.76 -13.90
CA ARG A 99 24.02 7.16 -14.46
C ARG A 99 25.11 6.18 -14.03
N ILE A 100 25.61 5.43 -15.00
CA ILE A 100 26.61 4.40 -14.75
C ILE A 100 27.94 4.85 -15.35
N TYR A 101 28.92 4.97 -14.47
CA TYR A 101 30.26 5.35 -14.83
C TYR A 101 31.20 4.15 -14.74
N SER A 102 32.24 4.16 -15.56
CA SER A 102 33.39 3.26 -15.45
C SER A 102 34.63 4.09 -15.42
N LYS A 103 35.33 4.08 -14.26
CA LYS A 103 36.52 4.90 -13.99
C LYS A 103 36.29 6.39 -14.32
N GLY A 104 35.12 6.90 -13.89
CA GLY A 104 34.74 8.30 -14.07
C GLY A 104 34.20 8.66 -15.46
N MET A 105 34.16 7.74 -16.42
CA MET A 105 33.53 7.97 -17.73
C MET A 105 32.11 7.43 -17.74
N LEU A 106 31.14 8.25 -18.13
CA LEU A 106 29.75 7.81 -18.30
C LEU A 106 29.68 6.73 -19.39
N VAL A 107 29.09 5.59 -19.06
CA VAL A 107 28.96 4.43 -19.95
C VAL A 107 27.50 4.23 -20.38
N ALA A 108 26.55 4.49 -19.46
CA ALA A 108 25.14 4.36 -19.75
C ALA A 108 24.33 5.31 -18.87
N ASP A 109 23.26 5.85 -19.43
CA ASP A 109 22.25 6.69 -18.77
C ASP A 109 20.90 5.96 -18.59
N THR A 110 20.79 4.76 -19.13
CA THR A 110 19.62 3.89 -19.04
C THR A 110 20.09 2.45 -18.86
N ASN A 111 20.26 2.01 -17.61
CA ASN A 111 20.75 0.65 -17.37
C ASN A 111 20.04 0.00 -16.19
N ASP A 112 19.23 -1.00 -16.48
CA ASP A 112 18.54 -1.86 -15.51
C ASP A 112 19.38 -3.09 -15.10
N LEU A 113 20.67 -3.15 -15.52
CA LEU A 113 21.52 -4.31 -15.31
C LEU A 113 22.18 -4.34 -13.94
N ILE A 114 22.63 -3.21 -13.43
CA ILE A 114 23.38 -3.16 -12.17
C ILE A 114 22.50 -2.93 -10.94
N VAL A 115 21.43 -2.13 -11.09
CA VAL A 115 20.45 -1.91 -10.03
C VAL A 115 19.31 -2.91 -10.22
N PRO A 116 18.83 -3.60 -9.16
CA PRO A 116 17.71 -4.51 -9.27
C PRO A 116 16.46 -3.84 -9.85
N ARG A 117 15.71 -4.55 -10.69
CA ARG A 117 14.48 -4.02 -11.31
C ARG A 117 13.43 -3.59 -10.31
N TRP A 118 13.38 -4.26 -9.16
CA TRP A 118 12.46 -3.93 -8.08
C TRP A 118 12.78 -2.59 -7.39
N ALA A 119 13.98 -2.04 -7.55
CA ALA A 119 14.37 -0.73 -7.00
C ALA A 119 13.89 0.45 -7.88
N PHE A 120 12.67 0.34 -8.44
CA PHE A 120 12.04 1.34 -9.31
C PHE A 120 11.81 2.69 -8.61
N PHE A 121 11.79 2.70 -7.28
CA PHE A 121 11.54 3.86 -6.42
C PHE A 121 12.73 4.81 -6.27
N CYS A 122 13.86 4.52 -6.91
CA CYS A 122 15.06 5.37 -6.85
C CYS A 122 15.73 5.53 -8.22
N ARG A 123 16.63 6.52 -8.32
CA ARG A 123 17.61 6.68 -9.40
C ARG A 123 19.01 6.57 -8.81
N ALA A 124 19.90 5.89 -9.52
CA ALA A 124 21.24 5.64 -9.06
C ALA A 124 22.30 6.34 -9.91
N VAL A 125 23.34 6.80 -9.23
CA VAL A 125 24.61 7.18 -9.84
C VAL A 125 25.68 6.26 -9.29
N ILE A 126 26.39 5.53 -10.17
CA ILE A 126 27.30 4.46 -9.80
C ILE A 126 28.56 4.56 -10.63
N ASP A 127 29.73 4.40 -9.99
CA ASP A 127 31.01 4.17 -10.68
C ASP A 127 31.60 2.82 -10.28
N SER A 128 32.18 2.10 -11.25
CA SER A 128 32.94 0.89 -11.01
C SER A 128 34.05 0.73 -12.04
N GLY A 129 35.27 0.57 -11.55
CA GLY A 129 36.45 0.30 -12.38
C GLY A 129 36.61 -1.18 -12.75
N ALA A 130 35.92 -2.09 -12.06
CA ALA A 130 36.13 -3.54 -12.17
C ALA A 130 35.08 -4.25 -13.04
N LEU A 131 33.91 -3.65 -13.29
CA LEU A 131 32.87 -4.28 -14.08
C LEU A 131 33.19 -4.24 -15.58
N PRO A 132 33.09 -5.38 -16.30
CA PRO A 132 33.41 -5.44 -17.72
C PRO A 132 32.36 -4.67 -18.54
N LEU A 133 32.87 -3.95 -19.56
CA LEU A 133 32.04 -3.23 -20.53
C LEU A 133 31.74 -4.10 -21.74
N THR A 134 30.65 -3.78 -22.42
CA THR A 134 30.36 -4.31 -23.78
C THR A 134 31.47 -3.90 -24.76
N ALA A 135 31.60 -4.59 -25.90
CA ALA A 135 32.59 -4.27 -26.92
C ALA A 135 32.45 -2.83 -27.46
N ALA A 136 31.22 -2.29 -27.52
CA ALA A 136 30.93 -0.91 -27.89
C ALA A 136 31.24 0.11 -26.78
N ARG A 137 31.46 -0.34 -25.56
CA ARG A 137 31.62 0.50 -24.34
C ARG A 137 30.40 1.39 -24.03
N GLU A 138 29.24 0.99 -24.48
CA GLU A 138 27.97 1.69 -24.28
C GLU A 138 27.11 1.06 -23.18
N GLY A 139 27.68 0.17 -22.35
CA GLY A 139 27.01 -0.50 -21.26
C GLY A 139 27.86 -1.53 -20.57
N LEU A 140 27.34 -2.10 -19.48
CA LEU A 140 27.97 -3.19 -18.75
C LEU A 140 27.72 -4.52 -19.46
N GLN A 141 28.72 -5.40 -19.47
CA GLN A 141 28.59 -6.76 -19.99
C GLN A 141 27.94 -7.66 -18.92
N GLU A 142 26.95 -8.47 -19.31
CA GLU A 142 26.43 -9.53 -18.45
C GLU A 142 27.56 -10.47 -18.01
N SER A 143 27.73 -10.60 -16.71
CA SER A 143 28.82 -11.37 -16.11
C SER A 143 28.49 -11.76 -14.68
N ARG A 144 29.19 -12.75 -14.13
CA ARG A 144 29.06 -13.12 -12.72
C ARG A 144 29.42 -11.95 -11.77
N ALA A 145 30.36 -11.11 -12.18
CA ALA A 145 30.73 -9.92 -11.40
C ALA A 145 29.57 -8.91 -11.34
N LEU A 146 28.90 -8.66 -12.47
CA LEU A 146 27.75 -7.78 -12.55
C LEU A 146 26.54 -8.35 -11.73
N GLU A 147 26.28 -9.65 -11.84
CA GLU A 147 25.24 -10.31 -11.04
C GLU A 147 25.52 -10.18 -9.53
N PHE A 148 26.76 -10.39 -9.12
CA PHE A 148 27.15 -10.22 -7.74
C PHE A 148 27.03 -8.77 -7.27
N ALA A 149 27.45 -7.80 -8.08
CA ALA A 149 27.27 -6.38 -7.80
C ALA A 149 25.78 -6.01 -7.63
N ARG A 150 24.91 -6.49 -8.53
CA ARG A 150 23.46 -6.30 -8.47
C ARG A 150 22.86 -6.82 -7.16
N LYS A 151 23.24 -8.03 -6.73
CA LYS A 151 22.78 -8.60 -5.45
C LYS A 151 23.24 -7.76 -4.25
N ARG A 152 24.49 -7.30 -4.28
CA ARG A 152 25.04 -6.46 -3.21
C ARG A 152 24.33 -5.10 -3.11
N ILE A 153 24.07 -4.46 -4.25
CA ILE A 153 23.31 -3.21 -4.33
C ILE A 153 21.88 -3.44 -3.83
N GLY A 154 21.23 -4.52 -4.25
CA GLY A 154 19.91 -4.88 -3.77
C GLY A 154 19.85 -5.04 -2.25
N PHE A 155 20.79 -5.82 -1.69
CA PHE A 155 20.89 -5.99 -0.24
C PHE A 155 21.11 -4.64 0.48
N ARG A 156 21.95 -3.76 -0.08
CA ARG A 156 22.19 -2.44 0.52
C ARG A 156 20.92 -1.57 0.51
N LEU A 157 20.20 -1.53 -0.60
CA LEU A 157 18.95 -0.78 -0.72
C LEU A 157 17.91 -1.26 0.31
N LEU A 158 17.71 -2.58 0.47
CA LEU A 158 16.77 -3.12 1.45
C LEU A 158 17.22 -2.82 2.88
N SER A 159 18.52 -3.00 3.18
CA SER A 159 19.05 -2.72 4.52
C SER A 159 18.87 -1.26 4.91
N GLU A 160 19.06 -0.33 3.97
CA GLU A 160 18.85 1.10 4.23
C GLU A 160 17.37 1.44 4.41
N LEU A 161 16.46 0.82 3.65
CA LEU A 161 15.02 1.00 3.88
C LEU A 161 14.59 0.52 5.27
N ILE A 162 15.13 -0.61 5.74
CA ILE A 162 14.89 -1.09 7.12
C ILE A 162 15.46 -0.10 8.14
N LEU A 163 16.64 0.43 7.90
CA LEU A 163 17.25 1.42 8.77
C LEU A 163 16.43 2.71 8.83
N VAL A 164 16.00 3.21 7.67
CA VAL A 164 15.14 4.40 7.58
C VAL A 164 13.81 4.16 8.32
N HIS A 165 13.19 2.98 8.17
CA HIS A 165 11.99 2.61 8.93
C HIS A 165 12.21 2.70 10.45
N GLY A 166 13.35 2.22 10.95
CA GLY A 166 13.65 2.21 12.38
C GLY A 166 14.06 3.57 12.95
N MET A 167 14.79 4.38 12.19
CA MET A 167 15.38 5.63 12.67
C MET A 167 14.61 6.89 12.25
N TYR A 168 13.94 6.85 11.10
CA TYR A 168 13.25 7.98 10.48
C TYR A 168 11.87 7.54 9.95
N PRO A 169 10.94 7.14 10.86
CA PRO A 169 9.65 6.55 10.47
C PRO A 169 8.82 7.48 9.56
N ASP A 170 8.89 8.79 9.75
CA ASP A 170 8.16 9.75 8.92
C ASP A 170 8.64 9.71 7.46
N ILE A 171 9.95 9.69 7.25
CA ILE A 171 10.56 9.57 5.89
C ILE A 171 10.16 8.23 5.27
N TYR A 172 10.17 7.15 6.05
CA TYR A 172 9.73 5.84 5.56
C TYR A 172 8.24 5.85 5.16
N GLN A 173 7.37 6.50 5.94
CA GLN A 173 5.96 6.63 5.60
C GLN A 173 5.75 7.41 4.30
N ASP A 174 6.52 8.47 4.04
CA ASP A 174 6.47 9.20 2.77
C ASP A 174 6.88 8.30 1.59
N ILE A 175 7.92 7.48 1.76
CA ILE A 175 8.36 6.51 0.74
C ILE A 175 7.25 5.47 0.47
N ILE A 176 6.67 4.90 1.52
CA ILE A 176 5.60 3.91 1.40
C ILE A 176 4.32 4.52 0.81
N ALA A 177 3.94 5.73 1.18
CA ALA A 177 2.77 6.40 0.63
C ALA A 177 2.84 6.52 -0.92
N LEU A 178 4.04 6.69 -1.46
CA LEU A 178 4.25 6.82 -2.91
C LEU A 178 4.49 5.47 -3.62
N HIS A 179 5.11 4.50 -2.96
CA HIS A 179 5.68 3.33 -3.63
C HIS A 179 5.12 1.98 -3.17
N ALA A 180 4.22 1.96 -2.14
CA ALA A 180 3.71 0.72 -1.55
C ALA A 180 3.11 -0.25 -2.57
N ASP A 181 2.27 0.21 -3.47
CA ASP A 181 1.60 -0.67 -4.44
C ASP A 181 2.59 -1.35 -5.39
N GLY A 182 3.61 -0.61 -5.83
CA GLY A 182 4.68 -1.18 -6.64
C GLY A 182 5.55 -2.17 -5.86
N LEU A 183 5.86 -1.88 -4.61
CA LEU A 183 6.61 -2.78 -3.73
C LEU A 183 5.80 -4.04 -3.41
N LYS A 184 4.49 -3.92 -3.13
CA LYS A 184 3.59 -5.07 -2.92
C LYS A 184 3.53 -5.97 -4.15
N ALA A 185 3.36 -5.39 -5.35
CA ALA A 185 3.34 -6.14 -6.61
C ALA A 185 4.64 -6.93 -6.84
N LEU A 186 5.79 -6.36 -6.48
CA LEU A 186 7.08 -7.05 -6.57
C LEU A 186 7.25 -8.11 -5.47
N ALA A 187 6.80 -7.85 -4.25
CA ALA A 187 6.91 -8.77 -3.13
C ALA A 187 6.18 -10.11 -3.37
N VAL A 188 5.21 -10.14 -4.28
CA VAL A 188 4.57 -11.39 -4.73
C VAL A 188 5.61 -12.34 -5.35
N HIS A 189 6.58 -11.81 -6.09
CA HIS A 189 7.57 -12.58 -6.84
C HIS A 189 8.98 -12.56 -6.24
N GLU A 190 9.32 -11.49 -5.50
CA GLU A 190 10.66 -11.25 -4.96
C GLU A 190 10.65 -11.45 -3.44
N SER A 191 11.28 -12.54 -2.96
CA SER A 191 11.31 -12.89 -1.54
C SER A 191 11.94 -11.80 -0.68
N ASP A 192 13.05 -11.20 -1.14
CA ASP A 192 13.77 -10.17 -0.38
C ASP A 192 12.89 -8.93 -0.13
N VAL A 193 12.10 -8.52 -1.13
CA VAL A 193 11.12 -7.42 -1.00
C VAL A 193 9.97 -7.82 -0.08
N ARG A 194 9.51 -9.07 -0.17
CA ARG A 194 8.46 -9.61 0.72
C ARG A 194 8.92 -9.62 2.18
N ASP A 195 10.15 -10.02 2.45
CA ASP A 195 10.73 -10.01 3.80
C ASP A 195 10.87 -8.59 4.36
N LEU A 196 11.22 -7.60 3.52
CA LEU A 196 11.16 -6.19 3.89
C LEU A 196 9.74 -5.79 4.30
N LEU A 197 8.75 -6.00 3.43
CA LEU A 197 7.37 -5.59 3.69
C LEU A 197 6.74 -6.32 4.87
N ARG A 198 7.10 -7.59 5.10
CA ARG A 198 6.67 -8.36 6.26
C ARG A 198 6.96 -7.66 7.59
N SER A 199 8.10 -6.99 7.70
CA SER A 199 8.55 -6.32 8.92
C SER A 199 8.22 -4.83 8.98
N THR A 200 7.90 -4.20 7.84
CA THR A 200 7.81 -2.73 7.75
C THR A 200 6.47 -2.20 7.26
N LEU A 201 5.68 -3.01 6.53
CA LEU A 201 4.37 -2.57 6.02
C LEU A 201 3.27 -2.91 7.04
N PRO A 202 2.62 -1.90 7.63
CA PRO A 202 1.53 -2.14 8.56
C PRO A 202 0.20 -2.31 7.83
N TYR A 203 -0.62 -3.23 8.33
CA TYR A 203 -2.02 -3.44 7.97
C TYR A 203 -2.92 -2.77 9.01
N ASP A 204 -4.04 -2.22 8.58
CA ASP A 204 -5.07 -1.73 9.50
C ASP A 204 -5.80 -2.93 10.11
N THR A 205 -5.98 -2.90 11.43
CA THR A 205 -6.67 -3.95 12.16
C THR A 205 -7.62 -3.35 13.20
N THR A 206 -8.47 -4.16 13.77
CA THR A 206 -9.37 -3.78 14.87
C THR A 206 -8.66 -3.32 16.14
N THR A 207 -7.38 -3.63 16.31
CA THR A 207 -6.56 -3.24 17.46
C THR A 207 -5.47 -2.21 17.13
N GLY A 208 -5.54 -1.61 15.95
CA GLY A 208 -4.55 -0.66 15.46
C GLY A 208 -3.80 -1.17 14.25
N ARG A 209 -2.62 -0.61 13.98
CA ARG A 209 -1.81 -0.99 12.81
C ARG A 209 -0.74 -2.00 13.21
N HIS A 210 -0.70 -3.13 12.51
CA HIS A 210 0.26 -4.21 12.76
C HIS A 210 0.93 -4.67 11.48
N THR A 211 2.24 -4.94 11.54
CA THR A 211 2.96 -5.59 10.44
C THR A 211 2.61 -7.08 10.37
N ILE A 212 2.85 -7.72 9.23
CA ILE A 212 2.68 -9.18 9.10
C ILE A 212 3.49 -9.92 10.18
N GLN A 213 4.70 -9.46 10.48
CA GLN A 213 5.53 -10.05 11.51
C GLN A 213 4.87 -10.01 12.88
N GLN A 214 4.27 -8.89 13.28
CA GLN A 214 3.53 -8.76 14.53
C GLN A 214 2.26 -9.61 14.54
N LEU A 215 1.56 -9.70 13.40
CA LEU A 215 0.37 -10.54 13.28
C LEU A 215 0.69 -12.04 13.45
N LEU A 216 1.85 -12.51 12.95
CA LEU A 216 2.31 -13.89 13.11
C LEU A 216 2.64 -14.25 14.57
N GLU A 217 2.85 -13.27 15.44
CA GLU A 217 3.07 -13.48 16.88
C GLU A 217 1.76 -13.66 17.66
N SER A 218 0.59 -13.40 17.02
CA SER A 218 -0.71 -13.57 17.66
C SER A 218 -1.07 -15.05 17.87
N HIS A 219 -1.91 -15.31 18.87
CA HIS A 219 -2.35 -16.67 19.18
C HIS A 219 -3.58 -17.05 18.33
N GLY A 220 -3.45 -18.13 17.58
CA GLY A 220 -4.53 -18.68 16.75
C GLY A 220 -4.66 -18.02 15.37
N PRO A 221 -5.62 -18.48 14.57
CA PRO A 221 -5.80 -17.98 13.21
C PRO A 221 -6.30 -16.53 13.22
N VAL A 222 -5.66 -15.69 12.41
CA VAL A 222 -5.98 -14.26 12.24
C VAL A 222 -6.93 -14.09 11.06
N PRO A 223 -8.19 -13.71 11.29
CA PRO A 223 -9.13 -13.44 10.21
C PRO A 223 -8.78 -12.16 9.46
N TYR A 224 -8.94 -12.19 8.13
CA TYR A 224 -8.79 -11.01 7.28
C TYR A 224 -9.93 -10.92 6.24
N VAL A 225 -10.23 -9.71 5.82
CA VAL A 225 -11.18 -9.43 4.73
C VAL A 225 -10.48 -8.72 3.56
N ARG A 226 -10.93 -9.03 2.34
CA ARG A 226 -10.41 -8.40 1.10
C ARG A 226 -11.21 -7.18 0.67
N ASP A 227 -12.36 -6.97 1.28
CA ASP A 227 -13.26 -5.89 0.94
C ASP A 227 -13.24 -4.80 2.00
N SER A 228 -12.90 -3.58 1.57
CA SER A 228 -12.83 -2.41 2.43
C SER A 228 -14.18 -2.06 3.06
N ASP A 229 -15.28 -2.24 2.32
CA ASP A 229 -16.61 -1.92 2.83
C ASP A 229 -17.02 -2.90 3.93
N THR A 230 -16.69 -4.19 3.76
CA THR A 230 -16.88 -5.20 4.81
C THR A 230 -16.06 -4.86 6.07
N TYR A 231 -14.79 -4.47 5.90
CA TYR A 231 -13.98 -4.06 7.04
C TYR A 231 -14.58 -2.85 7.78
N LEU A 232 -14.88 -1.78 7.04
CA LEU A 232 -15.46 -0.55 7.60
C LEU A 232 -16.86 -0.75 8.23
N ALA A 233 -17.61 -1.70 7.70
CA ALA A 233 -18.94 -2.02 8.25
C ALA A 233 -18.85 -2.77 9.58
N LEU A 234 -17.81 -3.55 9.83
CA LEU A 234 -17.78 -4.53 10.91
C LEU A 234 -16.60 -4.36 11.90
N CYS A 235 -15.63 -3.49 11.61
CA CYS A 235 -14.42 -3.35 12.44
C CYS A 235 -14.73 -2.96 13.90
N ASP A 236 -15.73 -2.13 14.14
CA ASP A 236 -16.15 -1.72 15.48
C ASP A 236 -16.81 -2.88 16.26
N VAL A 237 -17.68 -3.65 15.62
CA VAL A 237 -18.32 -4.83 16.22
C VAL A 237 -17.27 -5.90 16.51
N ALA A 238 -16.37 -6.17 15.56
CA ALA A 238 -15.30 -7.13 15.72
C ALA A 238 -14.34 -6.71 16.85
N ALA A 239 -13.97 -5.43 16.91
CA ALA A 239 -13.11 -4.88 17.97
C ALA A 239 -13.70 -5.07 19.37
N HIS A 240 -14.99 -4.75 19.54
CA HIS A 240 -15.66 -4.91 20.84
C HIS A 240 -15.84 -6.39 21.24
N ALA A 241 -15.96 -7.28 20.26
CA ALA A 241 -15.96 -8.72 20.48
C ALA A 241 -14.56 -9.33 20.73
N GLY A 242 -13.52 -8.51 20.68
CA GLY A 242 -12.12 -8.98 20.87
C GLY A 242 -11.58 -9.76 19.65
N VAL A 243 -12.19 -9.62 18.48
CA VAL A 243 -11.74 -10.25 17.25
C VAL A 243 -10.67 -9.39 16.58
N LEU A 244 -9.46 -9.91 16.43
CA LEU A 244 -8.38 -9.28 15.66
C LEU A 244 -8.67 -9.46 14.16
N LEU A 245 -9.42 -8.53 13.56
CA LEU A 245 -9.73 -8.54 12.13
C LEU A 245 -8.74 -7.67 11.36
N VAL A 246 -8.18 -8.20 10.26
CA VAL A 246 -7.22 -7.50 9.41
C VAL A 246 -7.92 -6.99 8.15
N ASN A 247 -7.67 -5.73 7.81
CA ASN A 247 -8.02 -5.17 6.52
C ASN A 247 -6.93 -5.51 5.49
N ALA A 248 -7.24 -6.39 4.56
CA ALA A 248 -6.37 -6.78 3.46
C ALA A 248 -6.98 -6.41 2.10
N SER A 249 -7.72 -5.29 2.05
CA SER A 249 -8.40 -4.79 0.83
C SER A 249 -7.46 -4.06 -0.13
N GLY A 250 -6.26 -3.69 0.31
CA GLY A 250 -5.26 -3.06 -0.54
C GLY A 250 -4.68 -4.01 -1.59
N LEU A 251 -4.10 -3.41 -2.63
CA LEU A 251 -3.52 -4.17 -3.75
C LEU A 251 -2.48 -5.19 -3.24
N HIS A 252 -2.62 -6.47 -3.61
CA HIS A 252 -1.77 -7.61 -3.23
C HIS A 252 -1.68 -7.92 -1.72
N GLU A 253 -2.39 -7.22 -0.85
CA GLU A 253 -2.27 -7.41 0.60
C GLU A 253 -2.69 -8.81 1.05
N ALA A 254 -3.85 -9.26 0.61
CA ALA A 254 -4.33 -10.62 0.92
C ALA A 254 -3.41 -11.71 0.32
N GLU A 255 -2.84 -11.47 -0.87
CA GLU A 255 -1.89 -12.37 -1.50
C GLU A 255 -0.58 -12.47 -0.70
N LEU A 256 -0.09 -11.34 -0.18
CA LEU A 256 1.09 -11.30 0.68
C LEU A 256 0.86 -12.02 2.01
N LEU A 257 -0.31 -11.89 2.64
CA LEU A 257 -0.68 -12.68 3.83
C LEU A 257 -0.62 -14.18 3.53
N HIS A 258 -1.17 -14.60 2.39
CA HIS A 258 -1.15 -16.00 1.98
C HIS A 258 0.26 -16.52 1.68
N LEU A 259 1.14 -15.71 1.06
CA LEU A 259 2.50 -16.11 0.69
C LEU A 259 3.46 -16.26 1.89
N VAL A 260 3.18 -15.59 3.01
CA VAL A 260 3.99 -15.73 4.24
C VAL A 260 3.50 -16.85 5.14
N ASP A 261 2.34 -17.41 4.83
CA ASP A 261 1.69 -18.48 5.58
C ASP A 261 2.16 -19.86 5.04
N ASN A 262 3.28 -20.33 5.53
CA ASN A 262 3.96 -21.53 5.03
C ASN A 262 3.56 -22.84 5.77
N GLY A 263 2.43 -22.87 6.51
CA GLY A 263 2.06 -23.98 7.38
C GLY A 263 0.88 -24.84 6.92
N GLU A 264 0.82 -26.09 7.38
CA GLU A 264 -0.37 -26.95 7.26
C GLU A 264 -1.57 -26.38 8.04
N ASP A 265 -1.30 -25.55 9.07
CA ASP A 265 -2.30 -24.77 9.81
C ASP A 265 -2.18 -23.30 9.41
N ALA A 266 -2.98 -22.88 8.43
CA ALA A 266 -2.98 -21.49 7.92
C ALA A 266 -3.21 -20.49 9.07
N HIS A 267 -2.20 -19.63 9.31
CA HIS A 267 -2.26 -18.60 10.34
C HIS A 267 -3.23 -17.46 9.94
N PHE A 268 -3.29 -17.13 8.64
CA PHE A 268 -4.20 -16.13 8.10
C PHE A 268 -5.39 -16.80 7.43
N ARG A 269 -6.61 -16.41 7.84
CA ARG A 269 -7.84 -16.96 7.30
C ARG A 269 -8.70 -15.86 6.65
N GLU A 270 -8.98 -16.03 5.37
CA GLU A 270 -9.96 -15.18 4.69
C GLU A 270 -11.36 -15.44 5.25
N VAL A 271 -12.07 -14.35 5.59
CA VAL A 271 -13.42 -14.41 6.15
C VAL A 271 -14.35 -13.46 5.41
N THR A 272 -15.64 -13.84 5.35
CA THR A 272 -16.71 -13.02 4.82
C THR A 272 -17.34 -12.16 5.91
N ALA A 273 -18.19 -11.18 5.52
CA ALA A 273 -18.99 -10.42 6.49
C ALA A 273 -19.84 -11.34 7.39
N HIS A 274 -20.36 -12.43 6.85
CA HIS A 274 -21.10 -13.43 7.61
C HIS A 274 -20.24 -14.07 8.72
N ASP A 275 -19.00 -14.44 8.38
CA ASP A 275 -18.08 -15.05 9.32
C ASP A 275 -17.63 -14.08 10.42
N VAL A 276 -17.38 -12.81 10.07
CA VAL A 276 -17.00 -11.77 11.06
C VAL A 276 -18.11 -11.58 12.08
N ILE A 277 -19.37 -11.51 11.64
CA ILE A 277 -20.52 -11.39 12.56
C ILE A 277 -20.64 -12.64 13.43
N ALA A 278 -20.45 -13.84 12.85
CA ALA A 278 -20.47 -15.07 13.60
C ALA A 278 -19.35 -15.15 14.65
N LEU A 279 -18.14 -14.68 14.31
CA LEU A 279 -17.00 -14.59 15.24
C LEU A 279 -17.25 -13.57 16.37
N SER A 280 -18.06 -12.53 16.09
CA SER A 280 -18.42 -11.51 17.09
C SER A 280 -19.50 -12.01 18.07
N ASP A 281 -20.07 -13.18 17.84
CA ASP A 281 -20.99 -13.93 18.69
C ASP A 281 -22.13 -13.09 19.31
N PRO A 282 -23.00 -12.44 18.49
CA PRO A 282 -24.12 -11.65 19.02
C PRO A 282 -25.12 -12.57 19.77
N VAL A 283 -25.28 -12.33 21.06
CA VAL A 283 -26.11 -13.15 21.94
C VAL A 283 -27.60 -12.98 21.62
N PRO A 284 -28.31 -14.03 21.18
CA PRO A 284 -29.72 -13.92 20.86
C PRO A 284 -30.57 -13.62 22.12
N LEU A 285 -31.50 -12.66 21.99
CA LEU A 285 -32.52 -12.43 23.01
C LEU A 285 -33.81 -13.16 22.64
N ALA A 286 -34.23 -14.12 23.46
CA ALA A 286 -35.35 -15.02 23.18
C ALA A 286 -36.48 -14.87 24.22
N ASP A 287 -36.73 -13.66 24.72
CA ASP A 287 -37.87 -13.38 25.61
C ASP A 287 -39.15 -13.01 24.81
N HIS A 288 -40.27 -12.88 25.53
CA HIS A 288 -41.56 -12.56 24.91
C HIS A 288 -41.61 -11.18 24.24
N ARG A 289 -40.83 -10.20 24.73
CA ARG A 289 -40.74 -8.85 24.14
C ARG A 289 -39.98 -8.89 22.82
N ALA A 290 -38.87 -9.62 22.78
CA ALA A 290 -38.12 -9.84 21.55
C ALA A 290 -38.97 -10.55 20.49
N ALA A 291 -39.70 -11.60 20.88
CA ALA A 291 -40.62 -12.29 19.97
C ALA A 291 -41.73 -11.37 19.41
N ALA A 292 -42.33 -10.52 20.26
CA ALA A 292 -43.29 -9.52 19.84
C ALA A 292 -42.73 -8.49 18.86
N LEU A 293 -41.49 -7.98 19.15
CA LEU A 293 -40.83 -7.02 18.28
C LEU A 293 -40.41 -7.65 16.93
N VAL A 294 -39.97 -8.90 16.92
CA VAL A 294 -39.71 -9.66 15.67
C VAL A 294 -40.94 -9.81 14.83
N ALA A 295 -42.10 -10.13 15.46
CA ALA A 295 -43.38 -10.25 14.76
C ALA A 295 -43.80 -8.90 14.13
N LYS A 296 -43.73 -7.79 14.88
CA LYS A 296 -44.00 -6.44 14.37
C LYS A 296 -43.07 -6.06 13.23
N ALA A 297 -41.76 -6.34 13.38
CA ALA A 297 -40.76 -6.07 12.36
C ALA A 297 -41.00 -6.90 11.09
N GLY A 298 -41.38 -8.16 11.21
CA GLY A 298 -41.77 -9.01 10.08
C GLY A 298 -42.97 -8.49 9.31
N GLN A 299 -43.93 -7.80 10.00
CA GLN A 299 -45.04 -7.12 9.34
C GLN A 299 -44.60 -5.81 8.67
N ALA A 300 -43.87 -4.96 9.38
CA ALA A 300 -43.38 -3.67 8.88
C ALA A 300 -42.46 -3.80 7.66
N LEU A 301 -41.66 -4.86 7.62
CA LEU A 301 -40.66 -5.14 6.58
C LEU A 301 -41.03 -6.30 5.66
N HIS A 302 -42.36 -6.63 5.58
CA HIS A 302 -42.86 -7.76 4.79
C HIS A 302 -42.45 -7.68 3.31
N ASP A 303 -42.57 -6.50 2.73
CA ASP A 303 -42.28 -6.25 1.31
C ASP A 303 -40.77 -6.39 0.99
N GLU A 304 -39.91 -6.11 1.97
CA GLU A 304 -38.46 -6.28 1.85
C GLU A 304 -38.06 -7.76 1.90
N GLY A 305 -38.89 -8.60 2.48
CA GLY A 305 -38.75 -10.06 2.53
C GLY A 305 -37.51 -10.52 3.27
N ILE A 306 -37.03 -9.78 4.28
CA ILE A 306 -35.88 -10.07 5.11
C ILE A 306 -36.28 -10.75 6.43
N ALA A 307 -35.33 -11.48 7.02
CA ALA A 307 -35.50 -11.97 8.38
C ALA A 307 -35.09 -10.90 9.39
N VAL A 308 -35.71 -10.93 10.58
CA VAL A 308 -35.35 -10.04 11.69
C VAL A 308 -34.99 -10.86 12.91
N ARG A 309 -33.96 -10.46 13.61
CA ARG A 309 -33.45 -11.07 14.86
C ARG A 309 -33.21 -9.99 15.90
N VAL A 310 -33.43 -10.28 17.16
CA VAL A 310 -33.04 -9.46 18.28
C VAL A 310 -31.83 -10.14 18.97
N SER A 311 -30.72 -9.44 19.11
CA SER A 311 -29.52 -9.94 19.78
C SER A 311 -28.87 -8.82 20.57
N SER A 312 -28.09 -9.18 21.57
CA SER A 312 -27.25 -8.22 22.31
C SER A 312 -25.84 -8.28 21.79
N PHE A 313 -25.27 -7.14 21.44
CA PHE A 313 -23.87 -7.01 21.01
C PHE A 313 -23.33 -5.61 21.34
N GLU A 314 -22.03 -5.44 21.30
CA GLU A 314 -21.35 -4.17 21.42
C GLU A 314 -20.87 -3.66 20.05
N PRO A 315 -20.75 -2.35 19.84
CA PRO A 315 -21.00 -1.26 20.80
C PRO A 315 -22.52 -0.97 21.00
N THR A 316 -22.89 -0.47 22.18
CA THR A 316 -24.31 -0.19 22.53
C THR A 316 -24.91 0.98 21.77
N ASP A 317 -24.11 1.89 21.23
CA ASP A 317 -24.55 3.01 20.40
C ASP A 317 -24.88 2.59 18.96
N ARG A 318 -24.52 1.35 18.57
CA ARG A 318 -24.89 0.75 17.30
C ARG A 318 -26.23 0.00 17.44
N PRO A 319 -27.34 0.59 16.97
CA PRO A 319 -28.66 0.01 17.22
C PRO A 319 -28.96 -1.20 16.36
N VAL A 320 -28.28 -1.35 15.23
CA VAL A 320 -28.59 -2.38 14.23
C VAL A 320 -27.33 -2.90 13.54
N LEU A 321 -27.46 -4.12 13.04
CA LEU A 321 -26.44 -4.75 12.22
C LEU A 321 -27.13 -5.41 11.02
N TRP A 322 -26.57 -5.22 9.82
CA TRP A 322 -26.95 -5.98 8.65
C TRP A 322 -26.09 -7.23 8.58
N TRP A 323 -26.71 -8.39 8.71
CA TRP A 323 -26.07 -9.68 8.54
C TRP A 323 -26.36 -10.22 7.14
N PRO A 324 -25.42 -10.14 6.19
CA PRO A 324 -25.65 -10.60 4.83
C PRO A 324 -25.86 -12.10 4.81
N ALA A 325 -26.57 -12.58 3.78
CA ALA A 325 -26.72 -14.01 3.57
C ALA A 325 -25.37 -14.69 3.32
N GLY A 326 -25.20 -15.88 3.86
CA GLY A 326 -24.00 -16.69 3.60
C GLY A 326 -23.99 -17.36 2.22
N GLU A 327 -25.16 -17.43 1.56
CA GLU A 327 -25.35 -18.03 0.24
C GLU A 327 -26.02 -17.01 -0.72
N PRO A 328 -25.74 -17.07 -2.04
CA PRO A 328 -26.21 -16.08 -3.01
C PRO A 328 -27.73 -15.90 -3.10
N ASP A 329 -28.50 -16.96 -2.84
CA ASP A 329 -29.97 -16.96 -2.93
C ASP A 329 -30.66 -16.76 -1.58
N ALA A 330 -29.90 -16.69 -0.49
CA ALA A 330 -30.43 -16.46 0.84
C ALA A 330 -30.66 -14.95 1.08
N ARG A 331 -31.64 -14.61 1.91
CA ARG A 331 -31.93 -13.22 2.28
C ARG A 331 -31.12 -12.83 3.51
N GLY A 332 -30.68 -11.58 3.56
CA GLY A 332 -29.98 -11.04 4.74
C GLY A 332 -30.89 -10.97 5.97
N VAL A 333 -30.27 -10.77 7.12
CA VAL A 333 -30.98 -10.67 8.42
C VAL A 333 -30.71 -9.28 9.01
N LEU A 334 -31.80 -8.59 9.38
CA LEU A 334 -31.71 -7.40 10.21
C LEU A 334 -31.55 -7.82 11.67
N VAL A 335 -30.43 -7.50 12.28
CA VAL A 335 -30.17 -7.77 13.70
C VAL A 335 -30.40 -6.48 14.49
N LEU A 336 -31.40 -6.47 15.37
CA LEU A 336 -31.72 -5.37 16.28
C LEU A 336 -30.92 -5.54 17.59
N ASN A 337 -30.10 -4.53 17.96
CA ASN A 337 -29.26 -4.58 19.16
C ASN A 337 -30.05 -4.29 20.44
N ALA A 338 -30.39 -5.33 21.19
CA ALA A 338 -31.09 -5.20 22.46
C ALA A 338 -30.32 -4.40 23.53
N SER A 339 -29.00 -4.24 23.37
CA SER A 339 -28.17 -3.43 24.26
C SER A 339 -28.31 -1.93 23.97
N SER A 340 -28.74 -1.54 22.76
CA SER A 340 -28.88 -0.15 22.35
C SER A 340 -30.11 0.53 22.99
N THR A 341 -29.99 1.84 23.25
CA THR A 341 -31.11 2.64 23.80
C THR A 341 -32.32 2.69 22.86
N ALA A 342 -32.07 2.74 21.54
CA ALA A 342 -33.13 2.79 20.55
C ALA A 342 -33.97 1.50 20.55
N VAL A 343 -33.32 0.33 20.52
CA VAL A 343 -34.04 -0.96 20.52
C VAL A 343 -34.67 -1.28 21.87
N LYS A 344 -34.04 -0.89 22.99
CA LYS A 344 -34.66 -0.99 24.33
C LYS A 344 -35.99 -0.27 24.37
N ARG A 345 -36.09 0.94 23.83
CA ARG A 345 -37.38 1.66 23.74
C ARG A 345 -38.46 0.90 22.93
N LEU A 346 -38.06 0.23 21.86
CA LEU A 346 -38.98 -0.60 21.05
C LEU A 346 -39.39 -1.87 21.79
N LEU A 347 -38.48 -2.50 22.55
CA LEU A 347 -38.78 -3.66 23.38
C LEU A 347 -39.75 -3.32 24.55
N ASP A 348 -39.68 -2.11 25.07
CA ASP A 348 -40.50 -1.63 26.17
C ASP A 348 -41.78 -0.92 25.68
N ALA A 349 -41.98 -0.77 24.37
CA ALA A 349 -43.15 -0.14 23.80
C ALA A 349 -44.43 -0.95 24.07
N PRO A 350 -45.62 -0.29 24.30
CA PRO A 350 -46.91 -0.94 24.46
C PRO A 350 -47.22 -1.90 23.29
N ALA A 351 -48.01 -2.94 23.57
CA ALA A 351 -48.33 -3.94 22.56
C ALA A 351 -49.08 -3.36 21.33
N ASP A 352 -49.86 -2.32 21.54
CA ASP A 352 -50.61 -1.58 20.53
C ASP A 352 -49.85 -0.42 19.88
N ALA A 353 -48.64 -0.14 20.33
CA ALA A 353 -47.81 0.92 19.74
C ALA A 353 -47.43 0.61 18.30
N ASP A 354 -47.58 1.60 17.44
CA ASP A 354 -47.06 1.53 16.08
C ASP A 354 -45.55 1.79 16.11
N VAL A 355 -44.76 0.81 15.65
CA VAL A 355 -43.32 0.85 15.57
C VAL A 355 -42.80 0.77 14.12
N THR A 356 -43.69 0.97 13.16
CA THR A 356 -43.38 0.83 11.71
C THR A 356 -42.33 1.82 11.28
N ALA A 357 -42.50 3.11 11.57
CA ALA A 357 -41.55 4.15 11.20
C ALA A 357 -40.15 3.95 11.84
N PRO A 358 -40.03 3.69 13.17
CA PRO A 358 -38.74 3.34 13.76
C PRO A 358 -38.08 2.13 13.11
N LEU A 359 -38.80 1.07 12.77
CA LEU A 359 -38.27 -0.14 12.16
C LEU A 359 -37.79 0.10 10.72
N HIS A 360 -38.52 0.89 9.93
CA HIS A 360 -38.06 1.31 8.60
C HIS A 360 -36.77 2.13 8.69
N ALA A 361 -36.69 3.09 9.61
CA ALA A 361 -35.49 3.89 9.82
C ALA A 361 -34.28 3.01 10.24
N LEU A 362 -34.49 2.07 11.16
CA LEU A 362 -33.44 1.13 11.60
C LEU A 362 -33.00 0.19 10.48
N TYR A 363 -33.92 -0.29 9.65
CA TYR A 363 -33.61 -1.16 8.50
C TYR A 363 -32.66 -0.43 7.50
N VAL A 364 -33.06 0.77 7.07
CA VAL A 364 -32.20 1.54 6.14
C VAL A 364 -30.90 1.92 6.79
N THR A 365 -30.88 2.23 8.09
CA THR A 365 -29.63 2.47 8.85
C THR A 365 -28.73 1.23 8.84
N ALA A 366 -29.30 0.02 9.01
CA ALA A 366 -28.53 -1.22 8.94
C ALA A 366 -27.87 -1.43 7.57
N LEU A 367 -28.59 -1.15 6.46
CA LEU A 367 -28.04 -1.21 5.11
C LEU A 367 -26.87 -0.21 4.93
N LEU A 368 -27.07 1.04 5.37
CA LEU A 368 -26.03 2.08 5.27
C LEU A 368 -24.78 1.74 6.09
N LEU A 369 -24.96 1.30 7.33
CA LEU A 369 -23.84 0.88 8.18
C LEU A 369 -23.17 -0.40 7.66
N GLY A 370 -23.94 -1.28 7.03
CA GLY A 370 -23.45 -2.50 6.36
C GLY A 370 -22.84 -2.26 4.98
N ARG A 371 -22.72 -0.98 4.55
CA ARG A 371 -22.20 -0.60 3.22
C ARG A 371 -22.97 -1.22 2.05
N VAL A 372 -24.24 -1.58 2.27
CA VAL A 372 -25.12 -2.04 1.21
C VAL A 372 -25.71 -0.83 0.48
N PRO A 373 -25.52 -0.69 -0.84
CA PRO A 373 -26.03 0.46 -1.58
C PRO A 373 -27.57 0.56 -1.45
N PRO A 374 -28.10 1.69 -0.96
CA PRO A 374 -29.55 1.87 -0.87
C PRO A 374 -30.16 2.06 -2.26
N THR A 375 -31.33 1.46 -2.48
CA THR A 375 -32.15 1.71 -3.67
C THR A 375 -33.01 2.96 -3.49
N ASP A 376 -33.63 3.45 -4.58
CA ASP A 376 -34.60 4.56 -4.50
C ASP A 376 -35.78 4.23 -3.57
N ALA A 377 -36.18 2.96 -3.51
CA ALA A 377 -37.22 2.50 -2.58
C ALA A 377 -36.77 2.63 -1.12
N HIS A 378 -35.52 2.25 -0.79
CA HIS A 378 -34.98 2.42 0.56
C HIS A 378 -34.87 3.90 0.96
N VAL A 379 -34.50 4.79 0.02
CA VAL A 379 -34.44 6.24 0.27
C VAL A 379 -35.86 6.79 0.51
N ALA A 380 -36.85 6.35 -0.27
CA ALA A 380 -38.25 6.74 -0.06
C ALA A 380 -38.80 6.26 1.29
N LEU A 381 -38.46 5.00 1.65
CA LEU A 381 -38.82 4.40 2.93
C LEU A 381 -38.26 5.20 4.12
N LEU A 382 -36.98 5.55 4.05
CA LEU A 382 -36.33 6.35 5.10
C LEU A 382 -36.94 7.73 5.21
N ARG A 383 -37.24 8.40 4.09
CA ARG A 383 -37.85 9.73 4.08
C ARG A 383 -39.23 9.71 4.76
N THR A 384 -40.06 8.73 4.43
CA THR A 384 -41.39 8.55 5.06
C THR A 384 -41.21 8.29 6.56
N ALA A 385 -40.32 7.36 6.94
CA ALA A 385 -40.10 7.02 8.33
C ALA A 385 -39.60 8.23 9.17
N VAL A 386 -38.72 9.06 8.62
CA VAL A 386 -38.25 10.26 9.31
C VAL A 386 -39.37 11.30 9.46
N THR A 387 -40.22 11.49 8.44
CA THR A 387 -41.39 12.40 8.53
C THR A 387 -42.34 11.95 9.62
N ASP A 388 -42.71 10.67 9.63
CA ASP A 388 -43.64 10.10 10.62
C ASP A 388 -43.10 10.22 12.05
N LEU A 389 -41.77 10.00 12.24
CA LEU A 389 -41.08 10.15 13.55
C LEU A 389 -41.04 11.59 14.07
N ILE A 390 -41.07 12.58 13.18
CA ILE A 390 -41.07 14.00 13.55
C ILE A 390 -42.48 14.48 13.83
N GLU A 391 -43.46 13.98 13.10
CA GLU A 391 -44.90 14.39 13.22
C GLU A 391 -45.64 13.69 14.37
N THR A 392 -45.10 12.57 14.87
CA THR A 392 -45.69 11.86 16.01
C THR A 392 -45.12 12.45 17.31
N PRO A 393 -45.95 13.10 18.16
CA PRO A 393 -45.48 13.81 19.37
C PRO A 393 -45.01 12.86 20.49
#